data_7b4e97c11ded09af15b106e16e042cd2
#
_entry.id   7b4e97c11ded09af15b106e16e042cd2
#
_cell.length_a   1.000
_cell.length_b   1.000
_cell.length_c   1.000
_cell.angle_alpha   90.00
_cell.angle_beta   90.00
_cell.angle_gamma   90.00
#
_symmetry.space_group_name_H-M   'P 1'
#
loop_
_entity.id
_entity.type
_entity.pdbx_description
1 polymer ?
#
loop_
_entity_poly.entity_id
_entity_poly.type
_entity_poly.pdbx_seq_one_letter_code
_entity_poly.pdbx_strand_id
1 'polypeptide(L)'
;MNYLPSLQQQVPETIFPKETGIKIFPSSQIPGRYLFTDKYLAQVYRRIVSEETVYRVFYDGSVRNTNDFIEFIRNKKNEIYFVEYDGIEAGFFWLTRFRHKSAFISYCFYKNFWGSKALTVSQLCIDYIFDRKDKYGQFTLDVLLGLTPANNKLAIKFLLKNGMTVLGKIPGILYNYTEDTPMDGILSFKHRNGKSKYKLSSFFFA
;
A
#
# COMPACT_ATOMS: atom_id res chain seq x y z
N MET A 1 21.79 -17.78 6.14
CA MET A 1 20.77 -16.73 6.32
C MET A 1 21.49 -15.40 6.35
N ASN A 2 21.46 -14.65 5.26
CA ASN A 2 22.05 -13.30 5.24
C ASN A 2 21.03 -12.34 5.84
N TYR A 3 21.27 -11.89 7.07
CA TYR A 3 20.50 -10.81 7.66
C TYR A 3 20.62 -9.56 6.82
N LEU A 4 19.49 -9.00 6.38
CA LEU A 4 19.42 -7.65 5.87
C LEU A 4 19.87 -6.69 7.00
N PRO A 5 20.72 -5.69 6.72
CA PRO A 5 20.96 -4.65 7.71
C PRO A 5 19.61 -4.03 8.10
N SER A 6 19.34 -3.95 9.41
CA SER A 6 18.06 -3.44 9.90
C SER A 6 17.81 -2.03 9.35
N LEU A 7 16.57 -1.71 9.03
CA LEU A 7 16.13 -0.38 8.59
C LEU A 7 16.58 0.74 9.54
N GLN A 8 16.85 0.40 10.80
CA GLN A 8 17.28 1.32 11.88
C GLN A 8 18.58 2.07 11.60
N GLN A 9 19.47 1.57 10.74
CA GLN A 9 20.77 2.23 10.51
C GLN A 9 20.74 3.39 9.51
N GLN A 10 19.62 3.67 8.85
CA GLN A 10 19.58 4.61 7.72
C GLN A 10 18.52 5.72 7.81
N VAL A 11 17.61 5.74 8.80
CA VAL A 11 16.46 6.65 8.80
C VAL A 11 16.21 7.27 10.17
N PRO A 12 15.99 8.59 10.27
CA PRO A 12 15.53 9.23 11.52
C PRO A 12 14.18 8.65 11.95
N GLU A 13 14.01 8.42 13.25
CA GLU A 13 12.79 7.89 13.85
C GLU A 13 11.56 8.64 13.35
N THR A 14 10.69 7.97 12.62
CA THR A 14 9.37 8.47 12.30
C THR A 14 8.43 8.09 13.44
N ILE A 15 7.84 9.10 14.04
CA ILE A 15 7.11 9.10 15.29
C ILE A 15 5.88 8.16 15.19
N PHE A 16 5.91 7.06 15.93
CA PHE A 16 4.70 6.36 16.34
C PHE A 16 4.70 6.15 17.84
N PRO A 17 3.52 5.99 18.48
CA PRO A 17 3.47 5.64 19.89
C PRO A 17 4.31 4.39 20.10
N LYS A 18 5.27 4.43 21.00
CA LYS A 18 6.18 3.31 21.36
C LYS A 18 5.45 2.00 21.68
N GLU A 19 4.14 2.09 21.90
CA GLU A 19 3.26 0.99 22.31
C GLU A 19 2.73 0.12 21.17
N THR A 20 2.82 0.55 19.91
CA THR A 20 2.20 -0.19 18.78
C THR A 20 3.13 -1.16 18.08
N GLY A 21 4.44 -1.14 18.35
CA GLY A 21 5.44 -2.00 17.68
C GLY A 21 5.66 -1.70 16.19
N ILE A 22 4.93 -0.71 15.62
CA ILE A 22 5.04 -0.37 14.19
C ILE A 22 6.00 0.78 13.96
N LYS A 23 6.80 0.68 12.88
CA LYS A 23 7.59 1.78 12.34
C LYS A 23 7.30 1.91 10.85
N ILE A 24 7.07 3.14 10.40
CA ILE A 24 6.78 3.45 9.00
C ILE A 24 7.84 4.42 8.49
N PHE A 25 8.50 4.03 7.41
CA PHE A 25 9.62 4.76 6.81
C PHE A 25 9.22 5.23 5.41
N PRO A 26 9.01 6.54 5.18
CA PRO A 26 8.78 7.03 3.83
C PRO A 26 10.01 6.80 2.96
N SER A 27 9.84 6.44 1.69
CA SER A 27 10.95 6.24 0.76
C SER A 27 11.72 7.53 0.45
N SER A 28 11.06 8.68 0.63
CA SER A 28 11.65 10.01 0.48
C SER A 28 11.05 10.95 1.52
N GLN A 29 11.90 11.66 2.27
CA GLN A 29 11.47 12.72 3.19
C GLN A 29 11.58 14.10 2.54
N ILE A 30 12.46 14.25 1.56
CA ILE A 30 12.71 15.49 0.83
C ILE A 30 12.67 15.15 -0.66
N PRO A 31 12.01 15.93 -1.50
CA PRO A 31 12.00 15.70 -2.94
C PRO A 31 13.41 15.54 -3.51
N GLY A 32 13.68 14.39 -4.15
CA GLY A 32 14.97 14.05 -4.74
C GLY A 32 16.00 13.42 -3.81
N ARG A 33 15.72 13.30 -2.51
CA ARG A 33 16.59 12.59 -1.56
C ARG A 33 15.92 11.26 -1.14
N TYR A 34 16.43 10.17 -1.69
CA TYR A 34 15.94 8.82 -1.38
C TYR A 34 16.63 8.27 -0.13
N LEU A 35 15.87 7.66 0.77
CA LEU A 35 16.36 7.12 2.04
C LEU A 35 16.96 5.71 1.87
N PHE A 36 16.58 5.01 0.81
CA PHE A 36 16.98 3.62 0.57
C PHE A 36 17.94 3.51 -0.62
N THR A 37 19.01 2.72 -0.43
CA THR A 37 19.98 2.44 -1.49
C THR A 37 19.40 1.49 -2.54
N ASP A 38 19.93 1.53 -3.78
CA ASP A 38 19.54 0.59 -4.83
C ASP A 38 19.80 -0.86 -4.44
N LYS A 39 20.87 -1.10 -3.67
CA LYS A 39 21.21 -2.43 -3.14
C LYS A 39 20.08 -2.95 -2.24
N TYR A 40 19.56 -2.12 -1.34
CA TYR A 40 18.43 -2.47 -0.48
C TYR A 40 17.16 -2.72 -1.31
N LEU A 41 16.81 -1.81 -2.22
CA LEU A 41 15.63 -1.95 -3.08
C LEU A 41 15.69 -3.22 -3.95
N ALA A 42 16.89 -3.55 -4.46
CA ALA A 42 17.11 -4.80 -5.20
C ALA A 42 16.91 -6.05 -4.31
N GLN A 43 17.23 -5.98 -3.02
CA GLN A 43 16.96 -7.06 -2.06
C GLN A 43 15.46 -7.22 -1.79
N VAL A 44 14.75 -6.09 -1.60
CA VAL A 44 13.28 -6.09 -1.46
C VAL A 44 12.62 -6.71 -2.69
N TYR A 45 13.03 -6.28 -3.90
CA TYR A 45 12.50 -6.85 -5.15
C TYR A 45 12.72 -8.35 -5.24
N ARG A 46 13.95 -8.83 -5.00
CA ARG A 46 14.26 -10.28 -4.99
C ARG A 46 13.39 -11.04 -3.99
N ARG A 47 13.11 -10.46 -2.83
CA ARG A 47 12.24 -11.08 -1.83
C ARG A 47 10.80 -11.22 -2.34
N ILE A 48 10.18 -10.17 -2.88
CA ILE A 48 8.81 -10.26 -3.39
C ILE A 48 8.69 -11.17 -4.62
N VAL A 49 9.77 -11.33 -5.40
CA VAL A 49 9.84 -12.31 -6.49
C VAL A 49 9.90 -13.74 -5.94
N SER A 50 10.81 -14.01 -4.98
CA SER A 50 10.95 -15.36 -4.37
C SER A 50 9.69 -15.79 -3.61
N GLU A 51 8.94 -14.84 -3.09
CA GLU A 51 7.65 -15.07 -2.45
C GLU A 51 6.46 -15.08 -3.45
N GLU A 52 6.71 -14.93 -4.76
CA GLU A 52 5.68 -14.83 -5.82
C GLU A 52 4.63 -13.72 -5.59
N THR A 53 4.95 -12.78 -4.71
CA THR A 53 4.05 -11.66 -4.36
C THR A 53 4.02 -10.62 -5.46
N VAL A 54 5.11 -10.47 -6.21
CA VAL A 54 5.26 -9.50 -7.31
C VAL A 54 4.14 -9.62 -8.34
N TYR A 55 3.78 -10.84 -8.75
CA TYR A 55 2.74 -11.09 -9.76
C TYR A 55 1.32 -10.78 -9.29
N ARG A 56 1.10 -10.75 -7.98
CA ARG A 56 -0.20 -10.40 -7.37
C ARG A 56 -0.38 -8.91 -7.17
N VAL A 57 0.74 -8.20 -7.04
CA VAL A 57 0.79 -6.77 -6.70
C VAL A 57 0.98 -5.93 -7.95
N PHE A 58 1.88 -6.34 -8.85
CA PHE A 58 2.21 -5.67 -10.11
C PHE A 58 1.73 -6.48 -11.32
N TYR A 59 0.49 -6.97 -11.21
CA TYR A 59 -0.16 -7.80 -12.26
C TYR A 59 -0.32 -7.06 -13.59
N ASP A 60 -0.26 -5.72 -13.56
CA ASP A 60 -0.35 -4.83 -14.72
C ASP A 60 0.97 -4.71 -15.51
N GLY A 61 2.04 -5.39 -15.08
CA GLY A 61 3.35 -5.33 -15.70
C GLY A 61 4.12 -4.03 -15.46
N SER A 62 3.66 -3.19 -14.54
CA SER A 62 4.34 -1.93 -14.20
C SER A 62 5.72 -2.15 -13.55
N VAL A 63 5.95 -3.33 -12.96
CA VAL A 63 7.23 -3.74 -12.35
C VAL A 63 7.55 -5.16 -12.79
N ARG A 64 8.51 -5.33 -13.70
CA ARG A 64 8.92 -6.62 -14.28
C ARG A 64 10.31 -7.07 -13.86
N ASN A 65 11.13 -6.14 -13.42
CA ASN A 65 12.52 -6.38 -13.04
C ASN A 65 12.95 -5.41 -11.94
N THR A 66 14.19 -5.56 -11.45
CA THR A 66 14.76 -4.74 -10.38
C THR A 66 14.79 -3.24 -10.73
N ASN A 67 15.11 -2.90 -11.98
CA ASN A 67 15.20 -1.49 -12.39
C ASN A 67 13.81 -0.85 -12.41
N ASP A 68 12.80 -1.54 -12.96
CA ASP A 68 11.41 -1.07 -12.93
C ASP A 68 10.96 -0.84 -11.49
N PHE A 69 11.34 -1.73 -10.55
CA PHE A 69 11.02 -1.58 -9.14
C PHE A 69 11.68 -0.35 -8.51
N ILE A 70 12.98 -0.12 -8.78
CA ILE A 70 13.69 1.06 -8.28
C ILE A 70 13.07 2.34 -8.85
N GLU A 71 12.75 2.36 -10.14
CA GLU A 71 12.06 3.50 -10.77
C GLU A 71 10.67 3.74 -10.17
N PHE A 72 9.90 2.67 -9.91
CA PHE A 72 8.60 2.75 -9.24
C PHE A 72 8.72 3.39 -7.86
N ILE A 73 9.70 2.97 -7.03
CA ILE A 73 9.95 3.53 -5.70
C ILE A 73 10.38 5.01 -5.77
N ARG A 74 11.14 5.39 -6.80
CA ARG A 74 11.68 6.75 -7.00
C ARG A 74 10.73 7.68 -7.74
N ASN A 75 9.63 7.18 -8.25
CA ASN A 75 8.66 7.99 -8.96
C ASN A 75 7.98 8.99 -8.02
N LYS A 76 8.19 10.29 -8.26
CA LYS A 76 7.63 11.39 -7.45
C LYS A 76 6.09 11.44 -7.41
N LYS A 77 5.42 10.71 -8.32
CA LYS A 77 3.94 10.58 -8.32
C LYS A 77 3.45 9.55 -7.29
N ASN A 78 4.35 8.77 -6.71
CA ASN A 78 4.06 7.76 -5.72
C ASN A 78 4.61 8.21 -4.36
N GLU A 79 3.85 8.03 -3.30
CA GLU A 79 4.36 8.09 -1.94
C GLU A 79 4.49 6.65 -1.42
N ILE A 80 5.72 6.17 -1.24
CA ILE A 80 6.00 4.80 -0.82
C ILE A 80 6.45 4.79 0.63
N TYR A 81 5.97 3.81 1.40
CA TYR A 81 6.25 3.64 2.82
C TYR A 81 6.65 2.19 3.10
N PHE A 82 7.85 1.97 3.59
CA PHE A 82 8.29 0.68 4.12
C PHE A 82 7.83 0.53 5.56
N VAL A 83 7.51 -0.69 5.95
CA VAL A 83 6.89 -0.98 7.26
C VAL A 83 7.68 -2.05 7.99
N GLU A 84 8.01 -1.77 9.24
CA GLU A 84 8.52 -2.71 10.24
C GLU A 84 7.46 -2.88 11.33
N TYR A 85 7.25 -4.10 11.79
CA TYR A 85 6.35 -4.41 12.90
C TYR A 85 7.05 -5.39 13.84
N ASP A 86 7.16 -5.03 15.12
CA ASP A 86 7.90 -5.76 16.15
C ASP A 86 9.34 -6.10 15.73
N GLY A 87 10.04 -5.16 15.10
CA GLY A 87 11.42 -5.34 14.65
C GLY A 87 11.59 -6.18 13.39
N ILE A 88 10.49 -6.58 12.73
CA ILE A 88 10.51 -7.41 11.53
C ILE A 88 9.94 -6.63 10.34
N GLU A 89 10.66 -6.61 9.22
CA GLU A 89 10.13 -6.01 7.99
C GLU A 89 8.83 -6.70 7.54
N ALA A 90 7.75 -5.92 7.49
CA ALA A 90 6.42 -6.40 7.11
C ALA A 90 6.15 -6.29 5.60
N GLY A 91 6.85 -5.38 4.93
CA GLY A 91 6.65 -5.05 3.52
C GLY A 91 6.56 -3.55 3.29
N PHE A 92 5.73 -3.13 2.36
CA PHE A 92 5.53 -1.73 2.05
C PHE A 92 4.10 -1.46 1.55
N PHE A 93 3.69 -0.21 1.64
CA PHE A 93 2.47 0.28 1.02
C PHE A 93 2.76 1.59 0.29
N TRP A 94 1.85 1.99 -0.59
CA TRP A 94 2.02 3.23 -1.32
C TRP A 94 0.70 3.91 -1.65
N LEU A 95 0.81 5.22 -1.84
CA LEU A 95 -0.26 6.09 -2.31
C LEU A 95 0.04 6.59 -3.71
N THR A 96 -0.99 6.61 -4.55
CA THR A 96 -0.90 7.10 -5.93
C THR A 96 -2.14 7.91 -6.30
N ARG A 97 -2.09 8.54 -7.49
CA ARG A 97 -3.26 9.22 -8.10
C ARG A 97 -3.92 10.20 -7.15
N PHE A 98 -3.12 11.03 -6.53
CA PHE A 98 -3.62 12.07 -5.62
C PHE A 98 -4.57 13.03 -6.33
N ARG A 99 -5.74 13.26 -5.73
CA ARG A 99 -6.71 14.29 -6.14
C ARG A 99 -7.29 14.96 -4.92
N HIS A 100 -7.02 16.26 -4.74
CA HIS A 100 -7.41 17.00 -3.54
C HIS A 100 -6.96 16.24 -2.28
N LYS A 101 -7.92 15.83 -1.43
CA LYS A 101 -7.68 15.07 -0.20
C LYS A 101 -8.01 13.58 -0.38
N SER A 102 -7.75 13.01 -1.55
CA SER A 102 -7.92 11.58 -1.82
C SER A 102 -6.71 10.99 -2.52
N ALA A 103 -6.45 9.69 -2.27
CA ALA A 103 -5.43 8.92 -2.96
C ALA A 103 -5.83 7.45 -3.05
N PHE A 104 -5.29 6.74 -4.04
CA PHE A 104 -5.35 5.28 -4.07
C PHE A 104 -4.28 4.71 -3.16
N ILE A 105 -4.64 3.69 -2.37
CA ILE A 105 -3.72 2.93 -1.51
C ILE A 105 -3.57 1.51 -2.02
N SER A 106 -2.33 1.02 -2.01
CA SER A 106 -1.99 -0.36 -2.35
C SER A 106 -0.97 -0.90 -1.34
N TYR A 107 -0.93 -2.22 -1.18
CA TYR A 107 -0.08 -2.90 -0.20
C TYR A 107 0.69 -4.05 -0.85
N CYS A 108 1.92 -4.25 -0.38
CA CYS A 108 2.74 -5.42 -0.64
C CYS A 108 3.32 -5.91 0.69
N PHE A 109 2.61 -6.80 1.38
CA PHE A 109 3.13 -7.46 2.58
C PHE A 109 3.82 -8.78 2.23
N TYR A 110 4.92 -9.06 2.92
CA TYR A 110 5.62 -10.33 2.80
C TYR A 110 4.78 -11.50 3.32
N LYS A 111 5.02 -12.71 2.79
CA LYS A 111 4.19 -13.90 3.10
C LYS A 111 4.08 -14.20 4.60
N ASN A 112 5.15 -13.99 5.37
CA ASN A 112 5.17 -14.19 6.83
C ASN A 112 4.26 -13.23 7.61
N PHE A 113 3.75 -12.17 6.96
CA PHE A 113 2.78 -11.23 7.52
C PHE A 113 1.34 -11.46 7.05
N TRP A 114 1.10 -12.38 6.12
CA TRP A 114 -0.26 -12.60 5.63
C TRP A 114 -1.22 -13.05 6.74
N GLY A 115 -2.51 -12.81 6.57
CA GLY A 115 -3.54 -13.14 7.56
C GLY A 115 -3.79 -12.00 8.55
N SER A 116 -3.89 -12.34 9.84
CA SER A 116 -4.21 -11.37 10.91
C SER A 116 -3.15 -10.30 11.09
N LYS A 117 -1.87 -10.64 10.94
CA LYS A 117 -0.76 -9.68 11.05
C LYS A 117 -0.86 -8.59 9.99
N ALA A 118 -1.10 -8.95 8.72
CA ALA A 118 -1.30 -7.98 7.65
C ALA A 118 -2.47 -7.03 7.95
N LEU A 119 -3.55 -7.56 8.53
CA LEU A 119 -4.70 -6.75 8.91
C LEU A 119 -4.34 -5.73 9.99
N THR A 120 -3.69 -6.15 11.07
CA THR A 120 -3.23 -5.24 12.13
C THR A 120 -2.31 -4.16 11.57
N VAL A 121 -1.29 -4.56 10.82
CA VAL A 121 -0.32 -3.63 10.24
C VAL A 121 -0.99 -2.65 9.28
N SER A 122 -1.90 -3.12 8.41
CA SER A 122 -2.58 -2.24 7.46
C SER A 122 -3.52 -1.23 8.13
N GLN A 123 -4.19 -1.61 9.23
CA GLN A 123 -5.00 -0.67 10.00
C GLN A 123 -4.14 0.46 10.57
N LEU A 124 -3.01 0.12 11.18
CA LEU A 124 -2.04 1.10 11.68
C LEU A 124 -1.48 2.01 10.56
N CYS A 125 -1.22 1.45 9.37
CA CYS A 125 -0.82 2.24 8.21
C CYS A 125 -1.92 3.22 7.76
N ILE A 126 -3.18 2.78 7.75
CA ILE A 126 -4.33 3.63 7.39
C ILE A 126 -4.48 4.77 8.40
N ASP A 127 -4.40 4.46 9.70
CA ASP A 127 -4.50 5.46 10.76
C ASP A 127 -3.37 6.49 10.63
N TYR A 128 -2.13 6.03 10.40
CA TYR A 128 -1.00 6.93 10.12
C TYR A 128 -1.27 7.89 8.97
N ILE A 129 -1.78 7.38 7.85
CA ILE A 129 -2.04 8.21 6.68
C ILE A 129 -3.14 9.22 6.94
N PHE A 130 -4.21 8.84 7.64
CA PHE A 130 -5.29 9.74 7.96
C PHE A 130 -4.94 10.78 9.02
N ASP A 131 -3.98 10.50 9.91
CA ASP A 131 -3.52 11.42 10.95
C ASP A 131 -2.48 12.44 10.43
N ARG A 132 -1.98 12.25 9.21
CA ARG A 132 -1.03 13.18 8.60
C ARG A 132 -1.64 14.57 8.41
N LYS A 133 -0.88 15.57 8.84
CA LYS A 133 -1.25 16.98 8.68
C LYS A 133 -0.22 17.71 7.84
N ASP A 134 -0.67 18.72 7.13
CA ASP A 134 0.19 19.66 6.42
C ASP A 134 0.81 20.70 7.39
N LYS A 135 1.62 21.61 6.84
CA LYS A 135 2.24 22.69 7.60
C LYS A 135 1.25 23.69 8.25
N TYR A 136 -0.01 23.63 7.87
CA TYR A 136 -1.09 24.45 8.42
C TYR A 136 -1.93 23.67 9.44
N GLY A 137 -1.56 22.46 9.81
CA GLY A 137 -2.28 21.59 10.74
C GLY A 137 -3.54 20.94 10.15
N GLN A 138 -3.75 21.03 8.83
CA GLN A 138 -4.90 20.42 8.17
C GLN A 138 -4.57 18.98 7.75
N PHE A 139 -5.54 18.09 7.87
CA PHE A 139 -5.37 16.71 7.39
C PHE A 139 -5.11 16.67 5.89
N THR A 140 -4.10 15.91 5.49
CA THR A 140 -3.65 15.80 4.09
C THR A 140 -4.58 14.95 3.24
N LEU A 141 -5.25 13.95 3.85
CA LEU A 141 -6.18 13.06 3.17
C LEU A 141 -7.48 12.87 3.98
N ASP A 142 -8.59 12.84 3.28
CA ASP A 142 -9.91 12.52 3.82
C ASP A 142 -10.45 11.19 3.29
N VAL A 143 -9.98 10.74 2.10
CA VAL A 143 -10.46 9.53 1.45
C VAL A 143 -9.30 8.70 0.92
N LEU A 144 -9.30 7.43 1.28
CA LEU A 144 -8.49 6.40 0.62
C LEU A 144 -9.35 5.58 -0.32
N LEU A 145 -8.84 5.35 -1.52
CA LEU A 145 -9.46 4.53 -2.57
C LEU A 145 -8.68 3.24 -2.74
N GLY A 146 -9.35 2.16 -3.05
CA GLY A 146 -8.75 0.88 -3.44
C GLY A 146 -9.34 0.41 -4.78
N LEU A 147 -8.48 -0.10 -5.65
CA LEU A 147 -8.88 -0.77 -6.88
C LEU A 147 -8.22 -2.16 -6.90
N THR A 148 -9.04 -3.20 -6.82
CA THR A 148 -8.58 -4.57 -6.62
C THR A 148 -9.13 -5.47 -7.72
N PRO A 149 -8.33 -6.38 -8.32
CA PRO A 149 -8.83 -7.37 -9.27
C PRO A 149 -10.01 -8.16 -8.69
N ALA A 150 -11.10 -8.25 -9.45
CA ALA A 150 -12.34 -8.89 -8.99
C ALA A 150 -12.17 -10.40 -8.70
N ASN A 151 -11.18 -11.04 -9.32
CA ASN A 151 -10.82 -12.43 -9.08
C ASN A 151 -9.95 -12.62 -7.81
N ASN A 152 -9.36 -11.55 -7.25
CA ASN A 152 -8.54 -11.64 -6.03
C ASN A 152 -9.40 -11.57 -4.76
N LYS A 153 -10.10 -12.67 -4.48
CA LYS A 153 -11.01 -12.79 -3.32
C LYS A 153 -10.34 -12.53 -1.98
N LEU A 154 -9.04 -12.85 -1.85
CA LEU A 154 -8.29 -12.62 -0.60
C LEU A 154 -8.06 -11.12 -0.37
N ALA A 155 -7.66 -10.38 -1.39
CA ALA A 155 -7.47 -8.94 -1.30
C ALA A 155 -8.81 -8.22 -1.06
N ILE A 156 -9.92 -8.67 -1.66
CA ILE A 156 -11.25 -8.11 -1.41
C ILE A 156 -11.65 -8.32 0.06
N LYS A 157 -11.46 -9.54 0.61
CA LYS A 157 -11.72 -9.81 2.03
C LYS A 157 -10.84 -8.95 2.95
N PHE A 158 -9.59 -8.75 2.57
CA PHE A 158 -8.66 -7.90 3.31
C PHE A 158 -9.13 -6.44 3.32
N LEU A 159 -9.56 -5.88 2.19
CA LEU A 159 -10.10 -4.53 2.12
C LEU A 159 -11.33 -4.35 3.02
N LEU A 160 -12.28 -5.27 2.96
CA LEU A 160 -13.50 -5.24 3.79
C LEU A 160 -13.16 -5.28 5.29
N LYS A 161 -12.21 -6.14 5.70
CA LYS A 161 -11.75 -6.22 7.09
C LYS A 161 -11.01 -4.94 7.54
N ASN A 162 -10.42 -4.19 6.63
CA ASN A 162 -9.84 -2.87 6.88
C ASN A 162 -10.87 -1.74 6.92
N GLY A 163 -12.17 -2.07 6.84
CA GLY A 163 -13.25 -1.09 6.88
C GLY A 163 -13.40 -0.28 5.60
N MET A 164 -12.91 -0.81 4.47
CA MET A 164 -13.21 -0.25 3.16
C MET A 164 -14.64 -0.60 2.75
N THR A 165 -15.34 0.37 2.17
CA THR A 165 -16.67 0.18 1.58
C THR A 165 -16.53 -0.07 0.08
N VAL A 166 -17.11 -1.14 -0.43
CA VAL A 166 -17.14 -1.42 -1.87
C VAL A 166 -18.14 -0.48 -2.55
N LEU A 167 -17.70 0.21 -3.59
CA LEU A 167 -18.55 1.05 -4.45
C LEU A 167 -19.18 0.25 -5.59
N GLY A 168 -18.44 -0.72 -6.13
CA GLY A 168 -18.93 -1.54 -7.23
C GLY A 168 -17.80 -2.24 -7.99
N LYS A 169 -18.23 -3.05 -8.97
CA LYS A 169 -17.36 -3.72 -9.93
C LYS A 169 -17.34 -2.91 -11.23
N ILE A 170 -16.16 -2.64 -11.76
CA ILE A 170 -15.97 -1.93 -13.02
C ILE A 170 -15.37 -2.92 -14.01
N PRO A 171 -16.11 -3.27 -15.08
CA PRO A 171 -15.65 -4.21 -16.10
C PRO A 171 -14.41 -3.67 -16.84
N GLY A 172 -13.41 -4.52 -17.05
CA GLY A 172 -12.24 -4.24 -17.88
C GLY A 172 -11.36 -3.06 -17.46
N ILE A 173 -11.52 -2.55 -16.22
CA ILE A 173 -10.75 -1.36 -15.73
C ILE A 173 -9.28 -1.68 -15.47
N LEU A 174 -8.93 -2.93 -15.28
CA LEU A 174 -7.59 -3.41 -15.01
C LEU A 174 -7.07 -4.25 -16.17
N TYR A 175 -5.78 -4.51 -16.18
CA TYR A 175 -5.14 -5.32 -17.20
C TYR A 175 -4.20 -6.34 -16.54
N ASN A 176 -4.28 -7.61 -16.96
CA ASN A 176 -3.35 -8.64 -16.57
C ASN A 176 -2.27 -8.78 -17.64
N TYR A 177 -1.09 -8.31 -17.33
CA TYR A 177 0.04 -8.34 -18.27
C TYR A 177 0.48 -9.77 -18.64
N THR A 178 0.42 -10.71 -17.69
CA THR A 178 0.84 -12.09 -17.92
C THR A 178 -0.12 -12.85 -18.84
N GLU A 179 -1.41 -12.60 -18.69
CA GLU A 179 -2.46 -13.26 -19.48
C GLU A 179 -2.86 -12.45 -20.72
N ASP A 180 -2.31 -11.24 -20.87
CA ASP A 180 -2.62 -10.28 -21.95
C ASP A 180 -4.13 -10.01 -22.08
N THR A 181 -4.82 -9.84 -20.94
CA THR A 181 -6.28 -9.71 -20.91
C THR A 181 -6.75 -8.58 -20.00
N PRO A 182 -7.86 -7.89 -20.37
CA PRO A 182 -8.55 -7.00 -19.46
C PRO A 182 -9.14 -7.76 -18.29
N MET A 183 -9.15 -7.14 -17.12
CA MET A 183 -9.73 -7.67 -15.89
C MET A 183 -10.71 -6.69 -15.27
N ASP A 184 -11.76 -7.22 -14.66
CA ASP A 184 -12.67 -6.44 -13.84
C ASP A 184 -11.98 -5.99 -12.54
N GLY A 185 -12.30 -4.79 -12.10
CA GLY A 185 -11.82 -4.23 -10.84
C GLY A 185 -12.94 -3.96 -9.85
N ILE A 186 -12.69 -4.20 -8.57
CA ILE A 186 -13.53 -3.76 -7.47
C ILE A 186 -13.02 -2.43 -6.97
N LEU A 187 -13.83 -1.39 -7.11
CA LEU A 187 -13.56 -0.07 -6.54
C LEU A 187 -14.10 -0.01 -5.12
N SER A 188 -13.27 0.46 -4.20
CA SER A 188 -13.62 0.63 -2.78
C SER A 188 -13.07 1.94 -2.24
N PHE A 189 -13.61 2.39 -1.09
CA PHE A 189 -13.13 3.58 -0.41
C PHE A 189 -13.22 3.44 1.11
N LYS A 190 -12.42 4.27 1.81
CA LYS A 190 -12.55 4.51 3.24
C LYS A 190 -12.42 6.01 3.50
N HIS A 191 -13.35 6.54 4.29
CA HIS A 191 -13.30 7.94 4.71
C HIS A 191 -12.64 8.05 6.09
N ARG A 192 -11.83 9.09 6.32
CA ARG A 192 -11.12 9.33 7.58
C ARG A 192 -12.03 9.29 8.81
N ASN A 193 -13.21 9.88 8.73
CA ASN A 193 -14.17 9.92 9.82
C ASN A 193 -15.04 8.66 9.97
N GLY A 194 -14.72 7.56 9.30
CA GLY A 194 -15.36 6.25 9.47
C GLY A 194 -16.84 6.15 9.10
N LYS A 195 -17.52 7.25 8.87
CA LYS A 195 -18.95 7.28 8.51
C LYS A 195 -19.10 7.86 7.10
N SER A 196 -19.31 7.00 6.11
CA SER A 196 -19.91 7.47 4.87
C SER A 196 -21.29 8.05 5.20
N LYS A 197 -21.46 9.36 4.98
CA LYS A 197 -22.79 9.98 5.03
C LYS A 197 -23.71 9.48 3.91
N TYR A 198 -23.15 8.73 2.98
CA TYR A 198 -23.87 8.14 1.84
C TYR A 198 -24.30 6.73 2.22
N LYS A 199 -25.59 6.53 2.55
CA LYS A 199 -26.21 5.22 2.45
C LYS A 199 -26.21 4.86 0.96
N LEU A 200 -25.31 3.97 0.56
CA LEU A 200 -25.43 3.30 -0.73
C LEU A 200 -26.75 2.52 -0.66
N SER A 201 -27.75 2.99 -1.42
CA SER A 201 -28.97 2.26 -1.63
C SER A 201 -28.62 0.87 -2.17
N SER A 202 -29.32 -0.14 -1.74
CA SER A 202 -29.17 -1.58 -2.00
C SER A 202 -29.28 -2.00 -3.49
N PHE A 203 -28.91 -1.16 -4.43
CA PHE A 203 -29.11 -1.33 -5.88
C PHE A 203 -27.99 -2.11 -6.60
N PHE A 204 -26.97 -2.65 -5.91
CA PHE A 204 -25.80 -3.21 -6.62
C PHE A 204 -25.56 -4.70 -6.45
N PHE A 205 -26.54 -5.47 -5.97
CA PHE A 205 -26.43 -6.93 -5.93
C PHE A 205 -27.65 -7.58 -6.60
N ALA A 206 -27.64 -7.55 -7.92
CA ALA A 206 -28.45 -8.42 -8.77
C ALA A 206 -27.54 -9.06 -9.80
#